data_08b46c9a7506e4075f15547159f6ce5b
#
_entry.id   08b46c9a7506e4075f15547159f6ce5b
#
_cell.length_a   1.000
_cell.length_b   1.000
_cell.length_c   1.000
_cell.angle_alpha   90.00
_cell.angle_beta   90.00
_cell.angle_gamma   90.00
#
_symmetry.space_group_name_H-M   'P 1'
#
loop_
_entity.id
_entity.type
_entity.pdbx_description
1 polymer ?
#
loop_
_entity_poly.entity_id
_entity_poly.type
_entity_poly.pdbx_seq_one_letter_code
_entity_poly.pdbx_strand_id
1 'polypeptide(L)'
;MIDCKKIQKMIVPFSKGELTLKAEEMFVKHLEQCQDCREEFEIYYIVEYGLNEAATKELSEKYKKYLHDYDFSGLVEEKLKDSENKIAEVKKFNHLLHMCLLFVNACMIMTVL
;
A
#
# COMPACT_ATOMS: atom_id res chain seq x y z
N MET A 1 -0.84 -4.33 19.52
CA MET A 1 0.24 -3.50 18.96
C MET A 1 1.13 -4.34 18.06
N ILE A 2 1.40 -3.88 16.84
CA ILE A 2 2.22 -4.66 15.91
C ILE A 2 3.70 -4.43 16.20
N ASP A 3 4.43 -5.54 16.32
CA ASP A 3 5.86 -5.56 16.53
C ASP A 3 6.60 -5.15 15.25
N CYS A 4 7.67 -4.39 15.38
CA CYS A 4 8.53 -3.97 14.26
C CYS A 4 9.05 -5.15 13.45
N LYS A 5 9.42 -6.26 14.11
CA LYS A 5 9.87 -7.48 13.42
C LYS A 5 8.82 -8.03 12.48
N LYS A 6 7.55 -8.00 12.88
CA LYS A 6 6.45 -8.45 12.06
C LYS A 6 6.26 -7.53 10.85
N ILE A 7 6.35 -6.22 11.07
CA ILE A 7 6.26 -5.22 10.00
C ILE A 7 7.40 -5.38 9.00
N GLN A 8 8.61 -5.60 9.47
CA GLN A 8 9.78 -5.78 8.60
C GLN A 8 9.64 -7.01 7.70
N LYS A 9 8.99 -8.07 8.19
CA LYS A 9 8.68 -9.25 7.38
C LYS A 9 7.63 -8.97 6.30
N MET A 10 6.87 -7.89 6.43
CA MET A 10 5.84 -7.50 5.47
C MET A 10 6.40 -6.64 4.32
N ILE A 11 7.64 -6.18 4.41
CA ILE A 11 8.25 -5.31 3.40
C ILE A 11 8.24 -5.96 2.01
N VAL A 12 8.73 -7.19 1.90
CA VAL A 12 8.80 -7.89 0.61
C VAL A 12 7.40 -8.18 0.05
N PRO A 13 6.47 -8.79 0.82
CA PRO A 13 5.10 -8.97 0.33
C PRO A 13 4.41 -7.68 -0.06
N PHE A 14 4.62 -6.59 0.70
CA PHE A 14 4.08 -5.28 0.34
C PHE A 14 4.60 -4.82 -1.03
N SER A 15 5.91 -4.93 -1.24
CA SER A 15 6.53 -4.51 -2.49
C SER A 15 6.05 -5.32 -3.69
N LYS A 16 5.67 -6.59 -3.49
CA LYS A 16 5.15 -7.47 -4.53
C LYS A 16 3.63 -7.36 -4.71
N GLY A 17 2.95 -6.55 -3.90
CA GLY A 17 1.50 -6.42 -3.95
C GLY A 17 0.75 -7.66 -3.45
N GLU A 18 1.36 -8.44 -2.57
CA GLU A 18 0.81 -9.71 -2.07
C GLU A 18 0.05 -9.57 -0.75
N LEU A 19 0.07 -8.41 -0.09
CA LEU A 19 -0.64 -8.22 1.17
C LEU A 19 -2.15 -8.07 0.95
N THR A 20 -2.94 -8.59 1.91
CA THR A 20 -4.36 -8.30 1.96
C THR A 20 -4.54 -6.81 2.25
N LEU A 21 -5.70 -6.26 1.93
CA LEU A 21 -5.99 -4.84 2.19
C LEU A 21 -5.79 -4.49 3.66
N LYS A 22 -6.27 -5.35 4.56
CA LYS A 22 -6.14 -5.13 6.00
C LYS A 22 -4.67 -5.12 6.43
N ALA A 23 -3.87 -6.07 5.94
CA ALA A 23 -2.44 -6.15 6.25
C ALA A 23 -1.69 -4.94 5.68
N GLU A 24 -2.01 -4.52 4.46
CA GLU A 24 -1.42 -3.35 3.82
C GLU A 24 -1.70 -2.09 4.64
N GLU A 25 -2.93 -1.93 5.10
CA GLU A 25 -3.31 -0.80 5.96
C GLU A 25 -2.52 -0.78 7.26
N MET A 26 -2.37 -1.92 7.92
CA MET A 26 -1.59 -2.05 9.14
C MET A 26 -0.12 -1.70 8.90
N PHE A 27 0.45 -2.15 7.80
CA PHE A 27 1.83 -1.87 7.40
C PHE A 27 2.04 -0.36 7.19
N VAL A 28 1.19 0.27 6.39
CA VAL A 28 1.28 1.70 6.08
C VAL A 28 1.16 2.54 7.35
N LYS A 29 0.18 2.24 8.20
CA LYS A 29 -0.01 2.99 9.46
C LYS A 29 1.19 2.88 10.37
N HIS A 30 1.79 1.68 10.47
CA HIS A 30 2.97 1.50 11.30
C HIS A 30 4.14 2.33 10.77
N LEU A 31 4.36 2.31 9.45
CA LEU A 31 5.46 3.05 8.82
C LEU A 31 5.30 4.57 8.97
N GLU A 32 4.07 5.07 9.05
CA GLU A 32 3.84 6.50 9.29
C GLU A 32 4.31 6.94 10.67
N GLN A 33 4.35 6.02 11.64
CA GLN A 33 4.67 6.31 13.03
C GLN A 33 6.04 5.79 13.48
N CYS A 34 6.68 4.93 12.69
CA CYS A 34 7.92 4.28 13.08
C CYS A 34 9.04 4.58 12.07
N GLN A 35 9.94 5.48 12.46
CA GLN A 35 11.08 5.88 11.63
C GLN A 35 12.01 4.69 11.36
N ASP A 36 12.23 3.84 12.35
CA ASP A 36 13.10 2.67 12.19
C ASP A 36 12.61 1.72 11.10
N CYS A 37 11.31 1.46 11.06
CA CYS A 37 10.73 0.61 10.02
C CYS A 37 10.76 1.29 8.65
N ARG A 38 10.61 2.61 8.59
CA ARG A 38 10.76 3.37 7.35
C ARG A 38 12.19 3.25 6.82
N GLU A 39 13.18 3.34 7.68
CA GLU A 39 14.58 3.19 7.30
C GLU A 39 14.87 1.79 6.78
N GLU A 40 14.32 0.76 7.40
CA GLU A 40 14.45 -0.62 6.91
C GLU A 40 13.81 -0.78 5.53
N PHE A 41 12.67 -0.17 5.31
CA PHE A 41 11.98 -0.19 4.01
C PHE A 41 12.81 0.54 2.94
N GLU A 42 13.38 1.68 3.31
CA GLU A 42 14.28 2.43 2.43
C GLU A 42 15.52 1.60 2.07
N ILE A 43 16.13 0.94 3.04
CA ILE A 43 17.27 0.05 2.81
C ILE A 43 16.90 -1.08 1.84
N TYR A 44 15.72 -1.66 2.00
CA TYR A 44 15.21 -2.67 1.07
C TYR A 44 15.22 -2.15 -0.37
N TYR A 45 14.73 -0.93 -0.61
CA TYR A 45 14.73 -0.35 -1.94
C TYR A 45 16.13 -0.06 -2.46
N ILE A 46 17.04 0.37 -1.60
CA ILE A 46 18.44 0.59 -1.97
C ILE A 46 19.06 -0.72 -2.49
N VAL A 47 18.84 -1.82 -1.76
CA VAL A 47 19.39 -3.12 -2.16
C VAL A 47 18.70 -3.65 -3.42
N GLU A 48 17.36 -3.59 -3.47
CA GLU A 48 16.57 -4.18 -4.55
C GLU A 48 16.77 -3.44 -5.88
N TYR A 49 16.72 -2.11 -5.86
CA TYR A 49 16.75 -1.31 -7.08
C TYR A 49 18.08 -0.63 -7.34
N GLY A 50 18.84 -0.33 -6.28
CA GLY A 50 20.15 0.29 -6.44
C GLY A 50 21.20 -0.65 -6.99
N LEU A 51 21.04 -1.96 -6.77
CA LEU A 51 22.00 -2.98 -7.21
C LEU A 51 21.46 -3.90 -8.30
N ASN A 52 20.21 -3.78 -8.69
CA ASN A 52 19.57 -4.67 -9.67
C ASN A 52 18.88 -3.86 -10.77
N GLU A 53 19.55 -3.73 -11.91
CA GLU A 53 19.04 -3.00 -13.07
C GLU A 53 17.78 -3.63 -13.65
N ALA A 54 17.64 -4.95 -13.60
CA ALA A 54 16.48 -5.65 -14.13
C ALA A 54 15.22 -5.28 -13.35
N ALA A 55 15.33 -5.21 -12.01
CA ALA A 55 14.20 -4.79 -11.15
C ALA A 55 13.82 -3.34 -11.44
N THR A 56 14.82 -2.48 -11.68
CA THR A 56 14.58 -1.07 -11.99
C THR A 56 13.78 -0.90 -13.29
N LYS A 57 14.01 -1.73 -14.29
CA LYS A 57 13.30 -1.66 -15.58
C LYS A 57 11.81 -1.97 -15.44
N GLU A 58 11.43 -2.78 -14.48
CA GLU A 58 10.04 -3.14 -14.24
C GLU A 58 9.28 -2.08 -13.43
N LEU A 59 10.00 -1.14 -12.83
CA LEU A 59 9.42 -0.09 -12.03
C LEU A 59 8.73 0.95 -12.93
N SER A 60 7.61 1.51 -12.49
CA SER A 60 6.90 2.54 -13.26
C SER A 60 7.74 3.81 -13.37
N GLU A 61 7.52 4.58 -14.44
CA GLU A 61 8.23 5.83 -14.68
C GLU A 61 8.14 6.81 -13.52
N LYS A 62 7.00 6.82 -12.84
CA LYS A 62 6.75 7.66 -11.67
C LYS A 62 7.80 7.46 -10.57
N TYR A 63 8.23 6.21 -10.36
CA TYR A 63 9.20 5.87 -9.34
C TYR A 63 10.65 5.95 -9.83
N LYS A 64 10.87 5.78 -11.14
CA LYS A 64 12.23 5.82 -11.73
C LYS A 64 12.96 7.12 -11.49
N LYS A 65 12.24 8.25 -11.42
CA LYS A 65 12.86 9.55 -11.16
C LYS A 65 13.51 9.61 -9.78
N TYR A 66 12.92 8.93 -8.78
CA TYR A 66 13.51 8.87 -7.45
C TYR A 66 14.80 8.06 -7.45
N LEU A 67 14.84 6.99 -8.21
CA LEU A 67 16.05 6.18 -8.37
C LEU A 67 17.15 6.95 -9.08
N HIS A 68 16.80 7.70 -10.10
CA HIS A 68 17.75 8.53 -10.85
C HIS A 68 18.44 9.56 -9.94
N ASP A 69 17.68 10.14 -9.01
CA ASP A 69 18.16 11.14 -8.07
C ASP A 69 18.71 10.53 -6.79
N TYR A 70 18.75 9.21 -6.68
CA TYR A 70 19.13 8.48 -5.46
C TYR A 70 18.30 8.88 -4.25
N ASP A 71 17.05 9.25 -4.47
CA ASP A 71 16.11 9.69 -3.43
C ASP A 71 15.23 8.54 -2.98
N PHE A 72 15.79 7.62 -2.20
CA PHE A 72 15.05 6.45 -1.70
C PHE A 72 14.04 6.83 -0.62
N SER A 73 14.30 7.89 0.13
CA SER A 73 13.32 8.42 1.10
C SER A 73 12.07 8.93 0.38
N GLY A 74 12.25 9.67 -0.72
CA GLY A 74 11.14 10.14 -1.55
C GLY A 74 10.39 8.99 -2.18
N LEU A 75 11.10 7.93 -2.61
CA LEU A 75 10.47 6.73 -3.16
C LEU A 75 9.57 6.05 -2.13
N VAL A 76 10.04 5.89 -0.90
CA VAL A 76 9.25 5.31 0.19
C VAL A 76 8.01 6.15 0.47
N GLU A 77 8.16 7.48 0.57
CA GLU A 77 7.03 8.39 0.78
C GLU A 77 5.98 8.25 -0.33
N GLU A 78 6.40 8.21 -1.58
CA GLU A 78 5.49 8.07 -2.72
C GLU A 78 4.78 6.73 -2.71
N LYS A 79 5.49 5.64 -2.39
CA LYS A 79 4.90 4.31 -2.27
C LYS A 79 3.86 4.24 -1.17
N LEU A 80 4.13 4.83 -0.01
CA LEU A 80 3.19 4.86 1.10
C LEU A 80 1.97 5.70 0.77
N LYS A 81 2.16 6.84 0.13
CA LYS A 81 1.08 7.72 -0.29
C LYS A 81 0.17 7.04 -1.31
N ASP A 82 0.75 6.34 -2.29
CA ASP A 82 -0.01 5.60 -3.29
C ASP A 82 -0.83 4.48 -2.64
N SER A 83 -0.26 3.79 -1.66
CA SER A 83 -0.95 2.75 -0.91
C SER A 83 -2.12 3.32 -0.11
N GLU A 84 -1.93 4.44 0.57
CA GLU A 84 -3.00 5.14 1.30
C GLU A 84 -4.15 5.52 0.37
N ASN A 85 -3.83 6.07 -0.80
CA ASN A 85 -4.85 6.46 -1.78
C ASN A 85 -5.62 5.24 -2.29
N LYS A 86 -4.92 4.16 -2.58
CA LYS A 86 -5.53 2.89 -3.01
C LYS A 86 -6.46 2.34 -1.94
N ILE A 87 -6.04 2.32 -0.69
CA ILE A 87 -6.84 1.84 0.45
C ILE A 87 -8.11 2.69 0.59
N ALA A 88 -7.96 4.02 0.50
CA ALA A 88 -9.10 4.93 0.59
C ALA A 88 -10.10 4.70 -0.54
N GLU A 89 -9.63 4.49 -1.77
CA GLU A 89 -10.48 4.22 -2.93
C GLU A 89 -11.24 2.90 -2.79
N VAL A 90 -10.56 1.84 -2.33
CA VAL A 90 -11.19 0.53 -2.12
C VAL A 90 -12.25 0.60 -1.03
N LYS A 91 -11.97 1.29 0.07
CA LYS A 91 -12.95 1.48 1.16
C LYS A 91 -14.17 2.25 0.68
N LYS A 92 -13.97 3.30 -0.11
CA LYS A 92 -15.05 4.10 -0.67
C LYS A 92 -15.92 3.25 -1.61
N PHE A 93 -15.29 2.46 -2.48
CA PHE A 93 -15.99 1.57 -3.40
C PHE A 93 -16.82 0.53 -2.64
N ASN A 94 -16.23 -0.11 -1.62
CA ASN A 94 -16.92 -1.09 -0.79
C ASN A 94 -18.11 -0.48 -0.06
N HIS A 95 -17.97 0.76 0.44
CA HIS A 95 -19.05 1.48 1.09
C HIS A 95 -20.21 1.74 0.11
N LEU A 96 -19.89 2.18 -1.11
CA LEU A 96 -20.90 2.42 -2.14
C LEU A 96 -21.62 1.13 -2.54
N LEU A 97 -20.89 0.01 -2.69
CA LEU A 97 -21.51 -1.29 -2.96
C LEU A 97 -22.46 -1.72 -1.86
N HIS A 98 -22.03 -1.53 -0.60
CA HIS A 98 -22.86 -1.87 0.55
C HIS A 98 -24.16 -1.05 0.58
N MET A 99 -24.05 0.25 0.31
CA MET A 99 -25.22 1.13 0.23
C MET A 99 -26.15 0.72 -0.89
N CYS A 100 -25.62 0.35 -2.07
CA CYS A 100 -26.42 -0.13 -3.20
C CYS A 100 -27.16 -1.43 -2.86
N LEU A 101 -26.49 -2.36 -2.19
CA LEU A 101 -27.12 -3.61 -1.75
C LEU A 101 -28.25 -3.36 -0.75
N LEU A 102 -28.06 -2.46 0.19
CA LEU A 102 -29.10 -2.09 1.14
C LEU A 102 -30.29 -1.47 0.44
N PHE A 103 -30.05 -0.61 -0.54
CA PHE A 103 -31.11 0.01 -1.33
C PHE A 103 -31.91 -1.03 -2.12
N VAL A 104 -31.25 -1.96 -2.78
CA VAL A 104 -31.89 -3.04 -3.54
C VAL A 104 -32.74 -3.91 -2.61
N ASN A 105 -32.22 -4.28 -1.44
CA ASN A 105 -32.97 -5.06 -0.46
C ASN A 105 -34.21 -4.33 0.02
N ALA A 106 -34.10 -3.02 0.29
CA ALA A 106 -35.24 -2.20 0.71
C ALA A 106 -36.31 -2.16 -0.40
N CYS A 107 -35.89 -1.99 -1.66
CA CYS A 107 -36.81 -1.99 -2.79
C CYS A 107 -37.51 -3.35 -2.96
N MET A 108 -36.80 -4.45 -2.77
CA MET A 108 -37.38 -5.79 -2.84
C MET A 108 -38.40 -6.04 -1.75
N ILE A 109 -38.14 -5.58 -0.53
CA ILE A 109 -39.09 -5.67 0.59
C ILE A 109 -40.37 -4.87 0.25
N MET A 110 -40.22 -3.67 -0.31
CA MET A 110 -41.34 -2.82 -0.68
C MET A 110 -42.22 -3.44 -1.77
N THR A 111 -41.61 -4.17 -2.73
CA THR A 111 -42.36 -4.83 -3.80
C THR A 111 -43.08 -6.10 -3.37
N VAL A 112 -42.61 -6.74 -2.28
CA VAL A 112 -43.23 -7.95 -1.75
C VAL A 112 -44.41 -7.61 -0.83
N LEU A 113 -44.40 -6.43 -0.24
CA LEU A 113 -45.47 -5.95 0.61
C LEU A 113 -46.58 -5.31 -0.22
#